data_676bac9c98a949a31beec1c2a6a51a0b
#
_entry.id   676bac9c98a949a31beec1c2a6a51a0b
#
_cell.length_a   1.000
_cell.length_b   1.000
_cell.length_c   1.000
_cell.angle_alpha   90.00
_cell.angle_beta   90.00
_cell.angle_gamma   90.00
#
_symmetry.space_group_name_H-M   'P 1'
#
loop_
_entity.id
_entity.type
_entity.pdbx_description
1 polymer ?
#
loop_
_entity_poly.entity_id
_entity_poly.type
_entity_poly.pdbx_seq_one_letter_code
_entity_poly.pdbx_strand_id
1 'polypeptide(L)' 'MAKLCDRMIEYRARERINQQMLADRCGVSKQTICSIENEIQEPSKVTLAKIELVIGKEEA' A
#
# COMPACT_ATOMS: atom_id res chain seq x y z
N MET A 1 0.59 1.36 -16.73
CA MET A 1 0.55 0.54 -15.53
C MET A 1 0.39 1.46 -14.32
N ALA A 2 -0.41 1.06 -13.37
CA ALA A 2 -0.63 1.87 -12.18
C ALA A 2 0.59 1.77 -11.25
N LYS A 3 0.96 2.89 -10.65
CA LYS A 3 2.02 2.90 -9.64
C LYS A 3 1.51 2.20 -8.38
N LEU A 4 2.44 1.75 -7.54
CA LEU A 4 2.07 1.12 -6.28
C LEU A 4 1.18 2.06 -5.44
N CYS A 5 1.53 3.34 -5.35
CA CYS A 5 0.73 4.30 -4.59
C CYS A 5 -0.71 4.38 -5.11
N ASP A 6 -0.90 4.40 -6.43
CA ASP A 6 -2.23 4.45 -7.04
C ASP A 6 -3.00 3.17 -6.72
N ARG A 7 -2.35 2.03 -6.77
CA ARG A 7 -2.98 0.74 -6.46
C ARG A 7 -3.43 0.68 -5.00
N MET A 8 -2.60 1.21 -4.10
CA MET A 8 -2.94 1.29 -2.68
C MET A 8 -4.15 2.18 -2.44
N ILE A 9 -4.18 3.33 -3.07
CA ILE A 9 -5.29 4.29 -2.94
C ILE A 9 -6.57 3.67 -3.49
N GLU A 10 -6.50 3.02 -4.65
CA GLU A 10 -7.66 2.34 -5.24
C GLU A 10 -8.17 1.22 -4.32
N TYR A 11 -7.27 0.44 -3.75
CA TYR A 11 -7.64 -0.62 -2.82
C TYR A 11 -8.39 -0.04 -1.62
N ARG A 12 -7.85 1.05 -1.04
CA ARG A 12 -8.49 1.70 0.10
C ARG A 12 -9.89 2.22 -0.25
N ALA A 13 -10.01 2.84 -1.41
CA ALA A 13 -11.30 3.35 -1.87
C ALA A 13 -12.31 2.22 -2.05
N ARG A 14 -11.87 1.12 -2.67
CA ARG A 14 -12.73 -0.04 -2.91
C ARG A 14 -13.18 -0.70 -1.61
N GLU A 15 -12.27 -0.80 -0.64
CA GLU A 15 -12.56 -1.43 0.65
C GLU A 15 -13.13 -0.45 1.67
N ARG A 16 -13.17 0.84 1.33
CA ARG A 16 -13.66 1.90 2.21
C ARG A 16 -12.90 1.95 3.53
N ILE A 17 -11.59 1.87 3.45
CA ILE A 17 -10.71 1.91 4.63
C ILE A 17 -9.77 3.10 4.54
N ASN A 18 -9.27 3.52 5.70
CA ASN A 18 -8.29 4.60 5.77
C ASN A 18 -6.85 4.05 5.78
N GLN A 19 -5.87 4.95 5.83
CA GLN A 19 -4.46 4.57 5.80
C GLN A 19 -4.07 3.68 6.98
N GLN A 20 -4.60 3.98 8.16
CA GLN A 20 -4.29 3.18 9.35
C GLN A 20 -4.80 1.75 9.20
N MET A 21 -6.00 1.62 8.67
CA MET A 21 -6.58 0.29 8.47
C MET A 21 -5.79 -0.51 7.44
N LEU A 22 -5.34 0.14 6.37
CA LEU A 22 -4.49 -0.53 5.39
C LEU A 22 -3.15 -0.94 6.02
N ALA A 23 -2.56 -0.04 6.81
CA ALA A 23 -1.31 -0.34 7.50
C ALA A 23 -1.46 -1.56 8.41
N ASP A 24 -2.57 -1.63 9.14
CA ASP A 24 -2.85 -2.76 10.01
C ASP A 24 -2.97 -4.06 9.21
N ARG A 25 -3.63 -4.02 8.07
CA ARG A 25 -3.77 -5.20 7.20
C ARG A 25 -2.43 -5.64 6.64
N CYS A 26 -1.56 -4.69 6.30
CA CYS A 26 -0.25 -4.98 5.73
C CYS A 26 0.80 -5.33 6.78
N GLY A 27 0.53 -5.04 8.05
CA GLY A 27 1.50 -5.26 9.13
C GLY A 27 2.63 -4.24 9.11
N VAL A 28 2.35 -3.01 8.69
CA VAL A 28 3.31 -1.91 8.66
C VAL A 28 2.72 -0.70 9.38
N SER A 29 3.53 0.35 9.57
CA SER A 29 3.03 1.56 10.22
C SER A 29 2.22 2.42 9.26
N LYS A 30 1.32 3.24 9.84
CA LYS A 30 0.57 4.22 9.06
C LYS A 30 1.51 5.18 8.32
N GLN A 31 2.61 5.56 8.99
CA GLN A 31 3.58 6.46 8.38
C GLN A 31 4.19 5.85 7.12
N THR A 32 4.44 4.55 7.12
CA THR A 32 4.95 3.83 5.95
C THR A 32 3.94 3.93 4.80
N ILE A 33 2.67 3.68 5.07
CA ILE A 33 1.62 3.78 4.05
C ILE A 33 1.53 5.21 3.52
N CYS A 34 1.50 6.19 4.41
CA CYS A 34 1.41 7.59 4.03
C CYS A 34 2.59 8.00 3.13
N SER A 35 3.81 7.63 3.52
CA SER A 35 5.00 7.97 2.75
C SER A 35 4.98 7.35 1.36
N ILE A 36 4.54 6.12 1.24
CA ILE A 36 4.45 5.44 -0.04
C ILE A 36 3.37 6.08 -0.91
N GLU A 37 2.20 6.37 -0.36
CA GLU A 37 1.10 6.98 -1.11
C GLU A 37 1.43 8.37 -1.61
N ASN A 38 2.26 9.10 -0.87
CA ASN A 38 2.70 10.45 -1.27
C ASN A 38 3.98 10.44 -2.08
N GLU A 39 4.50 9.27 -2.42
CA GLU A 39 5.71 9.09 -3.20
C GLU A 39 6.94 9.74 -2.56
N ILE A 40 6.94 9.86 -1.23
CA ILE A 40 8.07 10.40 -0.47
C ILE A 40 9.16 9.33 -0.33
N GLN A 41 8.76 8.09 -0.20
CA GLN A 41 9.65 6.97 0.08
C GLN A 41 9.20 5.73 -0.68
N GLU A 42 10.16 4.99 -1.19
CA GLU A 42 9.86 3.70 -1.82
C GLU A 42 9.91 2.60 -0.76
N PRO A 43 9.02 1.60 -0.84
CA PRO A 43 9.05 0.51 0.11
C PRO A 43 10.25 -0.40 -0.11
N SER A 44 10.77 -0.98 0.97
CA SER A 44 11.76 -2.03 0.87
C SER A 44 11.11 -3.28 0.26
N LYS A 45 11.94 -4.25 -0.14
CA LYS A 45 11.40 -5.50 -0.70
C LYS A 45 10.46 -6.20 0.28
N VAL A 46 10.81 -6.20 1.57
CA VAL A 46 9.98 -6.82 2.60
C VAL A 46 8.64 -6.08 2.74
N THR A 47 8.69 -4.76 2.81
CA THR A 47 7.48 -3.94 2.90
C THR A 47 6.60 -4.12 1.66
N LEU A 48 7.22 -4.11 0.49
CA LEU A 48 6.49 -4.31 -0.76
C LEU A 48 5.78 -5.65 -0.78
N ALA A 49 6.47 -6.72 -0.35
CA ALA A 49 5.86 -8.04 -0.28
C ALA A 49 4.66 -8.07 0.64
N LYS A 50 4.75 -7.42 1.80
CA LYS A 50 3.64 -7.34 2.75
C LYS A 50 2.43 -6.63 2.15
N ILE A 51 2.68 -5.52 1.46
CA ILE A 51 1.62 -4.75 0.81
C ILE A 51 0.97 -5.57 -0.30
N GLU A 52 1.77 -6.23 -1.13
CA GLU A 52 1.26 -7.02 -2.24
C GLU A 52 0.46 -8.24 -1.78
N LEU A 53 0.74 -8.76 -0.60
CA LEU A 53 -0.07 -9.85 -0.04
C LEU A 53 -1.48 -9.39 0.27
N VAL A 54 -1.67 -8.10 0.51
CA VAL A 54 -2.98 -7.51 0.84
C VAL A 54 -3.68 -7.00 -0.40
N ILE A 55 -3.01 -6.15 -1.19
CA ILE A 55 -3.65 -5.50 -2.35
C ILE A 55 -3.52 -6.29 -3.64
N GLY A 56 -2.70 -7.31 -3.65
CA GLY A 56 -2.43 -8.12 -4.83
C GLY A 56 -1.21 -7.63 -5.57
N LYS A 57 -0.60 -8.53 -6.31
CA LYS A 57 0.57 -8.22 -7.14
C LYS A 57 0.12 -7.56 -8.42
N GLU A 58 0.98 -6.69 -8.95
CA GLU A 58 0.75 -6.12 -10.26
C GLU A 58 0.87 -7.22 -11.31
N GLU A 59 -0.11 -7.29 -12.18
CA GLU A 59 -0.06 -8.23 -13.30
C GLU A 59 0.74 -7.60 -14.44
N ALA A 60 1.69 -8.36 -14.93
CA ALA A 60 2.52 -7.91 -16.04
C ALA A 60 1.75 -7.98 -17.35
#